data_7090023361208631c149a930291f14ae
#
_entry.id   7090023361208631c149a930291f14ae
#
_cell.length_a   1.000
_cell.length_b   1.000
_cell.length_c   1.000
_cell.angle_alpha   90.00
_cell.angle_beta   90.00
_cell.angle_gamma   90.00
#
_symmetry.space_group_name_H-M   'P 1'
#
loop_
_entity.id
_entity.type
_entity.pdbx_description
1 polymer ?
#
loop_
_entity_poly.entity_id
_entity_poly.type
_entity_poly.pdbx_seq_one_letter_code
_entity_poly.pdbx_strand_id
1 'polypeptide(L)'
;MQARTMQTWIARRMAIRQRLERVCTSYLLFLMVVTKKHSLEQAARFSGLHKSQFCKMLQSHSKVAISTVESLSKKQAKQFSQPLQNLKGLPWKMAIVVDSTLQRRASLHPENAKKFNHGKGYVIGHQWTNIVLIINDMLIPLRPIPYYSKPYCLAQALPYQTAHELVVDYLSNLHLEDYIGSYDPRDVIVLADSGYDDKKIENAIANKHWNFIISVGKTRSVKSEALYLTTPTSRAWCHIAAFFRNHRRLKWTTIRVMTNGAKRKRMEFRIRHTMGYLRYVGKVQLVCSEPKKRPDGRRKYLACNDASATARQIVVGYRLRWTVELFHKDIKQHLGFEDVATSGFDSVMSHVHWVYCAYILLYMSPPGVPPEVKGIGDKQRKVQQCLGHKEKRRILQKLSQIGGVERYKDELRQALADA
;
A
#
# COMPACT_ATOMS: atom_id res chain seq x y z
N MET A 1 26.71 -14.86 -9.73
CA MET A 1 26.59 -13.69 -8.82
C MET A 1 25.92 -14.19 -7.57
N GLN A 2 26.61 -14.16 -6.47
CA GLN A 2 26.25 -14.85 -5.22
C GLN A 2 25.09 -14.14 -4.51
N ALA A 3 24.44 -14.80 -3.54
CA ALA A 3 23.56 -14.16 -2.56
C ALA A 3 24.20 -12.86 -2.03
N ARG A 4 25.52 -12.83 -1.90
CA ARG A 4 26.32 -11.60 -1.67
C ARG A 4 26.03 -10.46 -2.65
N THR A 5 25.85 -10.70 -3.95
CA THR A 5 25.57 -9.60 -4.90
C THR A 5 24.17 -9.06 -4.74
N MET A 6 23.17 -9.91 -4.43
CA MET A 6 21.83 -9.45 -4.12
C MET A 6 21.84 -8.71 -2.77
N GLN A 7 22.53 -9.22 -1.76
CA GLN A 7 22.72 -8.53 -0.49
C GLN A 7 23.44 -7.20 -0.67
N THR A 8 24.51 -7.15 -1.46
CA THR A 8 25.21 -5.89 -1.80
C THR A 8 24.29 -4.93 -2.55
N TRP A 9 23.46 -5.44 -3.48
CA TRP A 9 22.50 -4.61 -4.21
C TRP A 9 21.44 -4.03 -3.27
N ILE A 10 20.94 -4.81 -2.29
CA ILE A 10 20.03 -4.36 -1.23
C ILE A 10 20.76 -3.31 -0.35
N ALA A 11 21.95 -3.64 0.15
CA ALA A 11 22.73 -2.78 1.04
C ALA A 11 23.00 -1.38 0.44
N ARG A 12 23.38 -1.33 -0.85
CA ARG A 12 23.59 -0.05 -1.56
C ARG A 12 22.35 0.85 -1.63
N ARG A 13 21.17 0.30 -1.48
CA ARG A 13 19.91 1.05 -1.47
C ARG A 13 19.47 1.49 -0.08
N MET A 14 20.00 0.85 0.94
CA MET A 14 19.68 1.12 2.33
C MET A 14 20.80 1.92 2.98
N ALA A 15 20.46 2.99 3.69
CA ALA A 15 21.41 3.76 4.50
C ALA A 15 21.49 3.15 5.92
N ILE A 16 21.98 1.90 6.04
CA ILE A 16 22.08 1.18 7.32
C ILE A 16 23.52 1.14 7.79
N ARG A 17 23.71 1.29 9.10
CA ARG A 17 25.06 1.16 9.70
C ARG A 17 25.61 -0.24 9.47
N GLN A 18 26.88 -0.34 9.12
CA GLN A 18 27.60 -1.59 8.74
C GLN A 18 27.35 -2.77 9.70
N ARG A 19 27.25 -2.49 11.01
CA ARG A 19 27.03 -3.52 12.05
C ARG A 19 25.68 -4.26 11.93
N LEU A 20 24.62 -3.60 11.40
CA LEU A 20 23.28 -4.16 11.23
C LEU A 20 23.01 -4.63 9.79
N GLU A 21 23.87 -4.22 8.86
CA GLU A 21 23.66 -4.43 7.43
C GLU A 21 23.45 -5.90 7.08
N ARG A 22 24.30 -6.78 7.62
CA ARG A 22 24.20 -8.21 7.34
C ARG A 22 22.87 -8.83 7.75
N VAL A 23 22.38 -8.52 8.94
CA VAL A 23 21.11 -9.07 9.46
C VAL A 23 19.92 -8.51 8.68
N CYS A 24 19.88 -7.19 8.46
CA CYS A 24 18.80 -6.52 7.73
C CYS A 24 18.75 -6.97 6.27
N THR A 25 19.89 -7.03 5.57
CA THR A 25 19.94 -7.49 4.17
C THR A 25 19.56 -8.96 4.04
N SER A 26 19.97 -9.81 4.99
CA SER A 26 19.60 -11.22 5.03
C SER A 26 18.09 -11.39 5.25
N TYR A 27 17.51 -10.59 6.14
CA TYR A 27 16.07 -10.64 6.40
C TYR A 27 15.25 -10.16 5.20
N LEU A 28 15.66 -9.06 4.56
CA LEU A 28 15.02 -8.58 3.34
C LEU A 28 15.13 -9.60 2.20
N LEU A 29 16.31 -10.18 2.00
CA LEU A 29 16.47 -11.21 0.98
C LEU A 29 15.59 -12.42 1.27
N PHE A 30 15.47 -12.83 2.53
CA PHE A 30 14.55 -13.87 2.97
C PHE A 30 13.09 -13.55 2.60
N LEU A 31 12.59 -12.34 2.93
CA LEU A 31 11.25 -11.90 2.57
C LEU A 31 11.02 -11.84 1.05
N MET A 32 12.03 -11.43 0.29
CA MET A 32 11.95 -11.34 -1.18
C MET A 32 12.00 -12.70 -1.88
N VAL A 33 12.46 -13.75 -1.24
CA VAL A 33 12.72 -15.06 -1.86
C VAL A 33 11.74 -16.12 -1.38
N VAL A 34 11.47 -16.17 -0.09
CA VAL A 34 10.60 -17.19 0.49
C VAL A 34 9.13 -16.83 0.28
N THR A 35 8.34 -17.79 -0.21
CA THR A 35 6.95 -17.56 -0.60
C THR A 35 5.92 -18.07 0.42
N LYS A 36 6.34 -18.81 1.45
CA LYS A 36 5.45 -19.40 2.46
C LYS A 36 6.11 -19.41 3.82
N LYS A 37 5.31 -19.14 4.87
CA LYS A 37 5.72 -19.21 6.29
C LYS A 37 6.98 -18.40 6.60
N HIS A 38 6.84 -17.09 6.72
CA HIS A 38 7.99 -16.20 7.00
C HIS A 38 8.34 -16.17 8.50
N SER A 39 8.61 -17.33 9.10
CA SER A 39 9.05 -17.42 10.49
C SER A 39 10.53 -17.04 10.66
N LEU A 40 10.89 -16.57 11.86
CA LEU A 40 12.31 -16.24 12.16
C LEU A 40 13.21 -17.47 12.16
N GLU A 41 12.66 -18.65 12.44
CA GLU A 41 13.38 -19.93 12.30
C GLU A 41 13.75 -20.19 10.85
N GLN A 42 12.83 -19.95 9.92
CA GLN A 42 13.13 -20.09 8.49
C GLN A 42 14.10 -19.02 7.99
N ALA A 43 14.02 -17.78 8.53
CA ALA A 43 15.00 -16.75 8.22
C ALA A 43 16.43 -17.16 8.66
N ALA A 44 16.52 -17.77 9.84
CA ALA A 44 17.78 -18.30 10.36
C ALA A 44 18.35 -19.40 9.44
N ARG A 45 17.54 -20.42 9.11
CA ARG A 45 17.95 -21.50 8.19
C ARG A 45 18.33 -20.97 6.79
N PHE A 46 17.59 -20.02 6.27
CA PHE A 46 17.84 -19.41 4.96
C PHE A 46 19.17 -18.66 4.89
N SER A 47 19.53 -17.96 5.96
CA SER A 47 20.67 -17.03 5.99
C SER A 47 21.94 -17.62 6.63
N GLY A 48 21.81 -18.70 7.38
CA GLY A 48 22.89 -19.24 8.24
C GLY A 48 23.20 -18.34 9.45
N LEU A 49 22.30 -17.39 9.79
CA LEU A 49 22.42 -16.55 10.97
C LEU A 49 21.58 -17.12 12.12
N HIS A 50 21.98 -16.88 13.36
CA HIS A 50 21.24 -17.35 14.52
C HIS A 50 19.91 -16.58 14.67
N LYS A 51 18.83 -17.28 15.04
CA LYS A 51 17.48 -16.74 15.21
C LYS A 51 17.44 -15.50 16.13
N SER A 52 18.24 -15.52 17.20
CA SER A 52 18.29 -14.41 18.17
C SER A 52 18.72 -13.09 17.55
N GLN A 53 19.52 -13.10 16.48
CA GLN A 53 19.93 -11.88 15.77
C GLN A 53 18.74 -11.22 15.09
N PHE A 54 17.85 -11.99 14.47
CA PHE A 54 16.60 -11.47 13.89
C PHE A 54 15.63 -10.98 14.97
N CYS A 55 15.51 -11.72 16.10
CA CYS A 55 14.70 -11.27 17.22
C CYS A 55 15.17 -9.91 17.74
N LYS A 56 16.47 -9.76 18.02
CA LYS A 56 17.06 -8.50 18.48
C LYS A 56 16.87 -7.37 17.46
N MET A 57 17.09 -7.67 16.17
CA MET A 57 16.89 -6.68 15.09
C MET A 57 15.44 -6.17 15.07
N LEU A 58 14.45 -7.06 15.14
CA LEU A 58 13.05 -6.65 15.13
C LEU A 58 12.66 -5.88 16.40
N GLN A 59 13.12 -6.30 17.56
CA GLN A 59 12.79 -5.66 18.85
C GLN A 59 13.43 -4.29 19.04
N SER A 60 14.69 -4.15 18.66
CA SER A 60 15.48 -2.97 19.06
C SER A 60 15.68 -1.94 17.94
N HIS A 61 15.27 -2.25 16.70
CA HIS A 61 15.60 -1.42 15.54
C HIS A 61 14.39 -1.06 14.66
N SER A 62 13.21 -0.91 15.23
CA SER A 62 11.99 -0.48 14.52
C SER A 62 12.19 0.86 13.80
N LYS A 63 12.89 1.82 14.43
CA LYS A 63 13.23 3.12 13.82
C LYS A 63 14.06 2.97 12.53
N VAL A 64 14.96 1.99 12.48
CA VAL A 64 15.77 1.71 11.27
C VAL A 64 14.89 1.18 10.13
N ALA A 65 13.94 0.29 10.43
CA ALA A 65 13.00 -0.20 9.43
C ALA A 65 12.10 0.92 8.89
N ILE A 66 11.61 1.80 9.77
CA ILE A 66 10.78 2.97 9.41
C ILE A 66 11.55 3.91 8.47
N SER A 67 12.75 4.34 8.86
CA SER A 67 13.56 5.26 8.04
C SER A 67 13.98 4.63 6.71
N THR A 68 14.16 3.31 6.68
CA THR A 68 14.49 2.58 5.45
C THR A 68 13.32 2.57 4.47
N VAL A 69 12.07 2.35 4.93
CA VAL A 69 10.89 2.46 4.06
C VAL A 69 10.82 3.85 3.44
N GLU A 70 10.94 4.91 4.24
CA GLU A 70 10.87 6.30 3.75
C GLU A 70 11.95 6.58 2.70
N SER A 71 13.19 6.18 2.98
CA SER A 71 14.31 6.32 2.04
C SER A 71 14.07 5.56 0.73
N LEU A 72 13.61 4.30 0.82
CA LEU A 72 13.35 3.47 -0.36
C LEU A 72 12.16 4.01 -1.17
N SER A 73 11.08 4.44 -0.53
CA SER A 73 9.93 5.05 -1.20
C SER A 73 10.34 6.31 -1.97
N LYS A 74 11.15 7.19 -1.34
CA LYS A 74 11.70 8.39 -2.01
C LYS A 74 12.60 8.03 -3.20
N LYS A 75 13.50 7.05 -3.05
CA LYS A 75 14.37 6.57 -4.13
C LYS A 75 13.58 5.97 -5.28
N GLN A 76 12.57 5.15 -4.98
CA GLN A 76 11.70 4.55 -5.99
C GLN A 76 10.89 5.62 -6.73
N ALA A 77 10.31 6.59 -6.01
CA ALA A 77 9.56 7.66 -6.61
C ALA A 77 10.43 8.50 -7.56
N LYS A 78 11.62 8.90 -7.14
CA LYS A 78 12.59 9.62 -7.99
C LYS A 78 12.99 8.82 -9.23
N GLN A 79 13.16 7.51 -9.12
CA GLN A 79 13.50 6.66 -10.25
C GLN A 79 12.41 6.60 -11.31
N PHE A 80 11.13 6.65 -10.91
CA PHE A 80 9.99 6.46 -11.81
C PHE A 80 9.19 7.74 -12.12
N SER A 81 9.53 8.89 -11.53
CA SER A 81 8.79 10.15 -11.73
C SER A 81 9.23 10.98 -12.94
N GLN A 82 10.29 10.60 -13.64
CA GLN A 82 10.85 11.40 -14.71
C GLN A 82 10.70 10.71 -16.09
N PRO A 83 9.97 11.31 -17.06
CA PRO A 83 9.06 12.45 -16.89
C PRO A 83 7.71 12.04 -16.27
N LEU A 84 7.08 12.94 -15.52
CA LEU A 84 5.73 12.75 -15.02
C LEU A 84 4.73 12.77 -16.18
N GLN A 85 3.94 11.71 -16.27
CA GLN A 85 2.88 11.56 -17.27
C GLN A 85 1.51 11.57 -16.62
N ASN A 86 0.50 11.99 -17.36
CA ASN A 86 -0.87 11.88 -16.90
C ASN A 86 -1.23 10.42 -16.60
N LEU A 87 -1.90 10.20 -15.49
CA LEU A 87 -2.52 8.91 -15.20
C LEU A 87 -3.48 8.57 -16.34
N LYS A 88 -3.46 7.33 -16.79
CA LYS A 88 -4.10 6.89 -18.03
C LYS A 88 -5.57 7.32 -18.16
N GLY A 89 -5.82 8.24 -19.07
CA GLY A 89 -7.15 8.79 -19.36
C GLY A 89 -7.69 9.75 -18.28
N LEU A 90 -6.81 10.28 -17.41
CA LEU A 90 -7.15 11.20 -16.33
C LEU A 90 -6.38 12.52 -16.49
N PRO A 91 -6.90 13.63 -15.93
CA PRO A 91 -6.24 14.92 -15.98
C PRO A 91 -5.06 15.04 -14.99
N TRP A 92 -5.01 14.16 -13.98
CA TRP A 92 -4.00 14.18 -12.92
C TRP A 92 -2.79 13.32 -13.27
N LYS A 93 -1.62 13.69 -12.77
CA LYS A 93 -0.37 12.95 -13.00
C LYS A 93 -0.03 11.98 -11.86
N MET A 94 -0.59 12.22 -10.67
CA MET A 94 -0.32 11.42 -9.48
C MET A 94 -1.59 11.11 -8.73
N ALA A 95 -1.65 9.92 -8.13
CA ALA A 95 -2.71 9.59 -7.18
C ALA A 95 -2.12 9.15 -5.85
N ILE A 96 -2.67 9.67 -4.77
CA ILE A 96 -2.44 9.21 -3.40
C ILE A 96 -3.65 8.40 -3.00
N VAL A 97 -3.48 7.13 -2.66
CA VAL A 97 -4.58 6.26 -2.22
C VAL A 97 -4.44 6.00 -0.74
N VAL A 98 -5.51 6.26 -0.01
CA VAL A 98 -5.61 6.00 1.44
C VAL A 98 -6.57 4.85 1.67
N ASP A 99 -6.11 3.82 2.37
CA ASP A 99 -6.94 2.68 2.77
C ASP A 99 -6.35 2.00 4.01
N SER A 100 -7.12 1.19 4.71
CA SER A 100 -6.61 0.44 5.87
C SER A 100 -6.64 -1.07 5.63
N THR A 101 -5.74 -1.77 6.31
CA THR A 101 -5.73 -3.23 6.34
C THR A 101 -5.55 -3.75 7.75
N LEU A 102 -6.10 -4.93 8.01
CA LEU A 102 -5.91 -5.64 9.26
C LEU A 102 -4.81 -6.69 9.10
N GLN A 103 -3.87 -6.71 10.03
CA GLN A 103 -2.90 -7.77 10.22
C GLN A 103 -3.46 -8.72 11.26
N ARG A 104 -3.84 -9.92 10.84
CA ARG A 104 -4.49 -10.92 11.71
C ARG A 104 -3.54 -11.46 12.77
N ARG A 105 -4.08 -11.70 13.96
CA ARG A 105 -3.41 -12.36 15.09
C ARG A 105 -4.29 -13.47 15.63
N ALA A 106 -3.66 -14.49 16.21
CA ALA A 106 -4.40 -15.64 16.77
C ALA A 106 -5.14 -15.30 18.07
N SER A 107 -4.65 -14.30 18.83
CA SER A 107 -5.18 -13.93 20.13
C SER A 107 -5.04 -12.43 20.42
N LEU A 108 -5.53 -11.99 21.57
CA LEU A 108 -5.36 -10.62 22.09
C LEU A 108 -4.09 -10.44 22.93
N HIS A 109 -3.28 -11.49 23.14
CA HIS A 109 -2.05 -11.41 23.95
C HIS A 109 -0.96 -10.48 23.36
N PRO A 110 -0.78 -10.39 22.01
CA PRO A 110 0.17 -9.44 21.47
C PRO A 110 -0.20 -8.01 21.86
N GLU A 111 0.81 -7.21 22.21
CA GLU A 111 0.65 -5.80 22.52
C GLU A 111 -0.10 -5.06 21.40
N ASN A 112 -0.95 -4.11 21.76
CA ASN A 112 -1.79 -3.34 20.83
C ASN A 112 -2.75 -4.17 19.96
N ALA A 113 -2.92 -5.49 20.21
CA ALA A 113 -3.91 -6.29 19.51
C ALA A 113 -5.34 -5.92 19.96
N LYS A 114 -6.27 -5.86 19.01
CA LYS A 114 -7.66 -5.46 19.24
C LYS A 114 -8.61 -6.30 18.39
N LYS A 115 -9.88 -6.40 18.82
CA LYS A 115 -11.00 -6.88 18.00
C LYS A 115 -11.49 -5.76 17.07
N PHE A 116 -11.53 -6.04 15.78
CA PHE A 116 -12.09 -5.16 14.76
C PHE A 116 -13.29 -5.81 14.12
N ASN A 117 -14.39 -5.09 13.99
CA ASN A 117 -15.55 -5.57 13.25
C ASN A 117 -15.18 -5.77 11.76
N HIS A 118 -15.50 -6.92 11.22
CA HIS A 118 -15.19 -7.25 9.82
C HIS A 118 -16.29 -8.15 9.23
N GLY A 119 -17.04 -7.61 8.30
CA GLY A 119 -18.20 -8.30 7.73
C GLY A 119 -19.25 -8.63 8.78
N LYS A 120 -19.63 -9.91 8.88
CA LYS A 120 -20.57 -10.43 9.89
C LYS A 120 -19.90 -10.91 11.20
N GLY A 121 -18.60 -10.68 11.34
CA GLY A 121 -17.81 -11.15 12.47
C GLY A 121 -16.77 -10.14 12.92
N TYR A 122 -15.66 -10.65 13.45
CA TYR A 122 -14.54 -9.81 13.88
C TYR A 122 -13.19 -10.44 13.48
N VAL A 123 -12.18 -9.60 13.42
CA VAL A 123 -10.77 -9.99 13.28
C VAL A 123 -10.01 -9.48 14.48
N ILE A 124 -9.22 -10.33 15.12
CA ILE A 124 -8.25 -9.93 16.14
C ILE A 124 -6.95 -9.56 15.42
N GLY A 125 -6.32 -8.45 15.78
CA GLY A 125 -5.05 -8.08 15.21
C GLY A 125 -4.69 -6.61 15.36
N HIS A 126 -3.84 -6.14 14.45
CA HIS A 126 -3.40 -4.76 14.35
C HIS A 126 -3.98 -4.13 13.08
N GLN A 127 -4.37 -2.86 13.19
CA GLN A 127 -4.80 -2.08 12.03
C GLN A 127 -3.66 -1.19 11.54
N TRP A 128 -3.51 -1.14 10.22
CA TRP A 128 -2.54 -0.32 9.52
C TRP A 128 -3.26 0.55 8.50
N THR A 129 -3.04 1.86 8.55
CA THR A 129 -3.44 2.74 7.46
C THR A 129 -2.32 2.80 6.46
N ASN A 130 -2.65 2.49 5.21
CA ASN A 130 -1.71 2.47 4.10
C ASN A 130 -1.94 3.67 3.21
N ILE A 131 -0.87 4.37 2.92
CA ILE A 131 -0.85 5.45 1.94
C ILE A 131 0.07 5.00 0.83
N VAL A 132 -0.46 4.92 -0.39
CA VAL A 132 0.32 4.57 -1.57
C VAL A 132 0.26 5.69 -2.59
N LEU A 133 1.40 5.97 -3.20
CA LEU A 133 1.56 6.93 -4.28
C LEU A 133 1.58 6.18 -5.61
N ILE A 134 0.79 6.63 -6.58
CA ILE A 134 0.76 6.08 -7.93
C ILE A 134 1.31 7.13 -8.88
N ILE A 135 2.38 6.78 -9.57
CA ILE A 135 3.08 7.63 -10.55
C ILE A 135 3.43 6.76 -11.76
N ASN A 136 3.11 7.21 -12.97
CA ASN A 136 3.47 6.49 -14.21
C ASN A 136 3.12 4.99 -14.16
N ASP A 137 1.91 4.66 -13.69
CA ASP A 137 1.40 3.29 -13.45
C ASP A 137 2.20 2.48 -12.40
N MET A 138 3.18 3.08 -11.70
CA MET A 138 3.92 2.46 -10.61
C MET A 138 3.26 2.77 -9.26
N LEU A 139 3.01 1.72 -8.48
CA LEU A 139 2.56 1.83 -7.11
C LEU A 139 3.77 1.89 -6.16
N ILE A 140 3.85 2.93 -5.37
CA ILE A 140 4.92 3.19 -4.41
C ILE A 140 4.28 3.26 -3.01
N PRO A 141 4.45 2.25 -2.16
CA PRO A 141 3.92 2.32 -0.81
C PRO A 141 4.74 3.33 0.00
N LEU A 142 4.06 4.20 0.70
CA LEU A 142 4.66 5.09 1.68
C LEU A 142 4.72 4.38 3.04
N ARG A 143 5.30 5.04 4.04
CA ARG A 143 5.38 4.48 5.40
C ARG A 143 4.00 4.10 5.92
N PRO A 144 3.77 2.84 6.34
CA PRO A 144 2.51 2.43 6.96
C PRO A 144 2.30 3.11 8.31
N ILE A 145 1.07 3.49 8.61
CA ILE A 145 0.69 4.17 9.84
C ILE A 145 0.02 3.15 10.76
N PRO A 146 0.61 2.85 11.93
CA PRO A 146 -0.02 1.96 12.90
C PRO A 146 -1.18 2.67 13.59
N TYR A 147 -2.26 1.95 13.84
CA TYR A 147 -3.31 2.40 14.75
C TYR A 147 -2.98 1.92 16.16
N TYR A 148 -2.95 2.86 17.11
CA TYR A 148 -2.77 2.55 18.52
C TYR A 148 -4.14 2.48 19.23
N SER A 149 -4.40 1.37 19.93
CA SER A 149 -5.61 1.23 20.71
C SER A 149 -5.56 2.11 21.97
N LYS A 150 -6.74 2.55 22.46
CA LYS A 150 -6.79 3.37 23.70
C LYS A 150 -6.07 2.73 24.88
N PRO A 151 -6.28 1.41 25.18
CA PRO A 151 -5.55 0.76 26.27
C PRO A 151 -4.03 0.78 26.07
N TYR A 152 -3.57 0.57 24.82
CA TYR A 152 -2.14 0.63 24.51
C TYR A 152 -1.57 2.05 24.70
N CYS A 153 -2.28 3.07 24.21
CA CYS A 153 -1.86 4.47 24.41
C CYS A 153 -1.75 4.81 25.91
N LEU A 154 -2.73 4.37 26.71
CA LEU A 154 -2.69 4.60 28.15
C LEU A 154 -1.47 3.92 28.81
N ALA A 155 -1.21 2.65 28.46
CA ALA A 155 -0.09 1.89 29.01
C ALA A 155 1.28 2.44 28.63
N GLN A 156 1.38 3.07 27.45
CA GLN A 156 2.64 3.63 26.92
C GLN A 156 2.76 5.15 27.09
N ALA A 157 1.83 5.79 27.81
CA ALA A 157 1.75 7.25 27.96
C ALA A 157 1.78 8.01 26.60
N LEU A 158 1.11 7.44 25.57
CA LEU A 158 1.02 8.03 24.25
C LEU A 158 -0.32 8.77 24.06
N PRO A 159 -0.37 9.87 23.30
CA PRO A 159 -1.61 10.50 22.94
C PRO A 159 -2.43 9.57 22.03
N TYR A 160 -3.73 9.43 22.33
CA TYR A 160 -4.62 8.66 21.47
C TYR A 160 -5.06 9.49 20.27
N GLN A 161 -4.97 8.90 19.09
CA GLN A 161 -5.48 9.45 17.84
C GLN A 161 -6.41 8.44 17.15
N THR A 162 -7.50 8.94 16.56
CA THR A 162 -8.36 8.14 15.69
C THR A 162 -7.65 7.85 14.37
N ALA A 163 -8.13 6.85 13.62
CA ALA A 163 -7.60 6.55 12.29
C ALA A 163 -7.68 7.75 11.33
N HIS A 164 -8.71 8.58 11.46
CA HIS A 164 -8.86 9.79 10.65
C HIS A 164 -7.84 10.88 11.03
N GLU A 165 -7.60 11.10 12.31
CA GLU A 165 -6.61 12.06 12.79
C GLU A 165 -5.19 11.66 12.39
N LEU A 166 -4.87 10.36 12.41
CA LEU A 166 -3.60 9.85 11.90
C LEU A 166 -3.42 10.15 10.40
N VAL A 167 -4.50 10.03 9.59
CA VAL A 167 -4.45 10.37 8.17
C VAL A 167 -4.30 11.88 7.95
N VAL A 168 -5.04 12.70 8.70
CA VAL A 168 -4.92 14.17 8.64
C VAL A 168 -3.51 14.60 8.95
N ASP A 169 -2.94 14.10 10.05
CA ASP A 169 -1.56 14.42 10.47
C ASP A 169 -0.55 13.99 9.40
N TYR A 170 -0.67 12.77 8.88
CA TYR A 170 0.22 12.27 7.85
C TYR A 170 0.15 13.10 6.55
N LEU A 171 -1.06 13.37 6.03
CA LEU A 171 -1.22 14.13 4.79
C LEU A 171 -0.75 15.59 4.95
N SER A 172 -0.99 16.20 6.11
CA SER A 172 -0.55 17.56 6.40
C SER A 172 0.98 17.68 6.39
N ASN A 173 1.68 16.65 6.88
CA ASN A 173 3.14 16.59 6.95
C ASN A 173 3.80 15.90 5.75
N LEU A 174 3.01 15.45 4.76
CA LEU A 174 3.56 14.81 3.56
C LEU A 174 4.12 15.86 2.60
N HIS A 175 5.42 15.83 2.39
CA HIS A 175 6.15 16.67 1.42
C HIS A 175 6.45 15.86 0.17
N LEU A 176 5.59 15.98 -0.86
CA LEU A 176 5.75 15.24 -2.12
C LEU A 176 7.01 15.65 -2.89
N GLU A 177 7.50 16.86 -2.68
CA GLU A 177 8.75 17.37 -3.25
C GLU A 177 9.95 16.47 -2.93
N ASP A 178 9.94 15.84 -1.77
CA ASP A 178 10.99 14.90 -1.35
C ASP A 178 11.02 13.62 -2.21
N TYR A 179 9.88 13.28 -2.81
CA TYR A 179 9.69 12.06 -3.61
C TYR A 179 9.89 12.31 -5.11
N ILE A 180 9.40 13.42 -5.62
CA ILE A 180 9.30 13.66 -7.08
C ILE A 180 9.94 14.96 -7.54
N GLY A 181 10.39 15.81 -6.62
CA GLY A 181 10.84 17.17 -6.93
C GLY A 181 9.67 18.14 -7.12
N SER A 182 9.87 19.18 -7.90
CA SER A 182 8.84 20.19 -8.18
C SER A 182 7.66 19.62 -8.95
N TYR A 183 6.43 19.97 -8.56
CA TYR A 183 5.18 19.54 -9.18
C TYR A 183 4.09 20.63 -9.03
N ASP A 184 3.05 20.56 -9.84
CA ASP A 184 1.83 21.35 -9.64
C ASP A 184 0.89 20.62 -8.66
N PRO A 185 0.47 21.22 -7.54
CA PRO A 185 -0.47 20.59 -6.61
C PRO A 185 -1.78 20.12 -7.27
N ARG A 186 -2.21 20.77 -8.35
CA ARG A 186 -3.41 20.37 -9.12
C ARG A 186 -3.23 19.05 -9.87
N ASP A 187 -1.99 18.60 -10.09
CA ASP A 187 -1.69 17.29 -10.70
C ASP A 187 -1.92 16.12 -9.74
N VAL A 188 -2.19 16.39 -8.45
CA VAL A 188 -2.38 15.37 -7.41
C VAL A 188 -3.86 15.12 -7.18
N ILE A 189 -4.24 13.84 -7.13
CA ILE A 189 -5.56 13.37 -6.73
C ILE A 189 -5.48 12.42 -5.54
N VAL A 190 -6.19 12.71 -4.46
CA VAL A 190 -6.29 11.82 -3.29
C VAL A 190 -7.54 10.96 -3.40
N LEU A 191 -7.40 9.66 -3.24
CA LEU A 191 -8.47 8.68 -3.38
C LEU A 191 -8.69 7.95 -2.05
N ALA A 192 -9.91 7.95 -1.54
CA ALA A 192 -10.25 7.23 -0.33
C ALA A 192 -11.66 6.60 -0.40
N ASP A 193 -11.90 5.58 0.41
CA ASP A 193 -13.23 4.99 0.49
C ASP A 193 -14.13 5.74 1.51
N SER A 194 -15.36 5.25 1.70
CA SER A 194 -16.32 5.88 2.61
C SER A 194 -15.96 5.75 4.10
N GLY A 195 -14.96 4.94 4.43
CA GLY A 195 -14.39 4.88 5.77
C GLY A 195 -13.58 6.11 6.13
N TYR A 196 -13.16 6.88 5.10
CA TYR A 196 -12.42 8.13 5.22
C TYR A 196 -13.23 9.37 4.77
N ASP A 197 -14.57 9.25 4.69
CA ASP A 197 -15.49 10.36 4.45
C ASP A 197 -15.58 11.27 5.69
N ASP A 198 -14.58 12.13 5.85
CA ASP A 198 -14.44 13.03 6.99
C ASP A 198 -13.98 14.42 6.54
N LYS A 199 -14.69 15.46 7.01
CA LYS A 199 -14.39 16.86 6.70
C LYS A 199 -12.96 17.29 7.06
N LYS A 200 -12.34 16.68 8.10
CA LYS A 200 -10.97 17.00 8.50
C LYS A 200 -9.97 16.52 7.43
N ILE A 201 -10.21 15.32 6.86
CA ILE A 201 -9.38 14.74 5.79
C ILE A 201 -9.56 15.56 4.51
N GLU A 202 -10.81 15.83 4.12
CA GLU A 202 -11.14 16.59 2.91
C GLU A 202 -10.53 18.01 2.95
N ASN A 203 -10.60 18.68 4.11
CA ASN A 203 -9.99 19.99 4.30
C ASN A 203 -8.46 19.93 4.35
N ALA A 204 -7.85 18.90 4.95
CA ALA A 204 -6.40 18.72 4.93
C ALA A 204 -5.85 18.56 3.50
N ILE A 205 -6.59 17.85 2.64
CA ILE A 205 -6.26 17.70 1.22
C ILE A 205 -6.39 19.05 0.49
N ALA A 206 -7.51 19.75 0.71
CA ALA A 206 -7.76 21.06 0.09
C ALA A 206 -6.73 22.13 0.51
N ASN A 207 -6.27 22.11 1.76
CA ASN A 207 -5.23 23.02 2.27
C ASN A 207 -3.86 22.80 1.58
N LYS A 208 -3.61 21.59 1.03
CA LYS A 208 -2.44 21.30 0.19
C LYS A 208 -2.68 21.70 -1.28
N HIS A 209 -3.81 22.28 -1.62
CA HIS A 209 -4.27 22.54 -2.99
C HIS A 209 -4.33 21.28 -3.87
N TRP A 210 -4.47 20.10 -3.24
CA TRP A 210 -4.65 18.84 -3.94
C TRP A 210 -6.12 18.58 -4.23
N ASN A 211 -6.36 17.76 -5.24
CA ASN A 211 -7.69 17.28 -5.56
C ASN A 211 -8.01 16.01 -4.77
N PHE A 212 -9.30 15.71 -4.63
CA PHE A 212 -9.74 14.44 -4.06
C PHE A 212 -10.89 13.82 -4.85
N ILE A 213 -11.00 12.49 -4.80
CA ILE A 213 -12.21 11.73 -5.10
C ILE A 213 -12.44 10.79 -3.92
N ILE A 214 -13.46 11.07 -3.12
CA ILE A 214 -13.82 10.28 -1.95
C ILE A 214 -15.19 9.66 -2.16
N SER A 215 -15.32 8.37 -1.82
CA SER A 215 -16.65 7.75 -1.71
C SER A 215 -17.31 8.25 -0.43
N VAL A 216 -18.48 8.84 -0.56
CA VAL A 216 -19.20 9.43 0.57
C VAL A 216 -20.34 8.53 1.03
N GLY A 217 -20.60 8.53 2.32
CA GLY A 217 -21.69 7.78 2.94
C GLY A 217 -23.07 8.23 2.48
N LYS A 218 -24.04 7.32 2.48
CA LYS A 218 -25.43 7.61 2.04
C LYS A 218 -26.08 8.77 2.80
N THR A 219 -25.68 9.01 4.03
CA THR A 219 -26.19 10.04 4.95
C THR A 219 -25.37 11.33 4.91
N ARG A 220 -24.33 11.42 4.07
CA ARG A 220 -23.53 12.63 3.91
C ARG A 220 -24.42 13.80 3.47
N SER A 221 -24.32 14.92 4.17
CA SER A 221 -25.14 16.11 3.90
C SER A 221 -24.61 16.87 2.69
N VAL A 222 -25.46 17.04 1.71
CA VAL A 222 -25.19 17.76 0.46
C VAL A 222 -26.27 18.79 0.15
N LYS A 223 -25.92 19.72 -0.73
CA LYS A 223 -26.81 20.75 -1.22
C LYS A 223 -26.53 21.01 -2.70
N SER A 224 -27.56 21.27 -3.52
CA SER A 224 -27.35 21.64 -4.91
C SER A 224 -26.75 23.05 -5.02
N GLU A 225 -26.01 23.33 -6.08
CA GLU A 225 -25.46 24.66 -6.31
C GLU A 225 -26.58 25.73 -6.40
N ALA A 226 -27.64 25.44 -7.13
CA ALA A 226 -28.79 26.37 -7.28
C ALA A 226 -29.44 26.68 -5.93
N LEU A 227 -29.68 25.65 -5.09
CA LEU A 227 -30.26 25.84 -3.75
C LEU A 227 -29.31 26.59 -2.80
N TYR A 228 -27.99 26.42 -2.94
CA TYR A 228 -27.01 27.14 -2.13
C TYR A 228 -27.03 28.65 -2.41
N LEU A 229 -27.15 29.03 -3.69
CA LEU A 229 -27.19 30.44 -4.09
C LEU A 229 -28.48 31.14 -3.66
N THR A 230 -29.61 30.41 -3.68
CA THR A 230 -30.92 30.98 -3.38
C THR A 230 -31.34 30.86 -1.90
N THR A 231 -30.84 29.85 -1.19
CA THR A 231 -31.24 29.54 0.19
C THR A 231 -30.04 29.15 1.03
N PRO A 232 -29.25 30.08 1.56
CA PRO A 232 -28.06 29.80 2.35
C PRO A 232 -28.31 29.18 3.74
N THR A 233 -29.59 28.86 4.07
CA THR A 233 -29.98 28.32 5.37
C THR A 233 -29.78 26.83 5.50
N SER A 234 -29.67 26.31 6.74
CA SER A 234 -29.45 24.88 7.07
C SER A 234 -30.54 23.94 6.52
N ARG A 235 -31.78 24.45 6.30
CA ARG A 235 -32.91 23.65 5.81
C ARG A 235 -32.78 23.13 4.39
N ALA A 236 -31.84 23.64 3.60
CA ALA A 236 -31.59 23.17 2.23
C ALA A 236 -30.61 21.99 2.14
N TRP A 237 -30.05 21.53 3.24
CA TRP A 237 -29.18 20.37 3.29
C TRP A 237 -29.97 19.06 3.34
N CYS A 238 -29.59 18.06 2.54
CA CYS A 238 -30.21 16.74 2.56
C CYS A 238 -29.15 15.63 2.42
N HIS A 239 -29.53 14.41 2.74
CA HIS A 239 -28.64 13.26 2.53
C HIS A 239 -28.41 13.03 1.04
N ILE A 240 -27.17 12.69 0.64
CA ILE A 240 -26.81 12.48 -0.76
C ILE A 240 -27.67 11.41 -1.45
N ALA A 241 -28.06 10.36 -0.72
CA ALA A 241 -28.95 9.34 -1.24
C ALA A 241 -30.35 9.89 -1.58
N ALA A 242 -30.93 10.74 -0.71
CA ALA A 242 -32.19 11.42 -0.95
C ALA A 242 -32.06 12.46 -2.05
N PHE A 243 -30.93 13.18 -2.09
CA PHE A 243 -30.62 14.15 -3.14
C PHE A 243 -30.75 13.53 -4.52
N PHE A 244 -30.00 12.46 -4.82
CA PHE A 244 -30.04 11.80 -6.13
C PHE A 244 -31.36 11.07 -6.42
N ARG A 245 -32.11 10.65 -5.38
CA ARG A 245 -33.44 10.06 -5.55
C ARG A 245 -34.46 11.11 -5.98
N ASN A 246 -34.43 12.30 -5.38
CA ASN A 246 -35.41 13.36 -5.58
C ASN A 246 -35.14 14.21 -6.84
N HIS A 247 -33.86 14.33 -7.25
CA HIS A 247 -33.48 15.06 -8.46
C HIS A 247 -33.68 14.22 -9.72
N ARG A 248 -34.93 13.91 -10.07
CA ARG A 248 -35.33 13.09 -11.23
C ARG A 248 -34.90 13.69 -12.57
N ARG A 249 -34.71 15.03 -12.65
CA ARG A 249 -34.24 15.74 -13.85
C ARG A 249 -32.78 15.38 -14.24
N LEU A 250 -31.97 14.92 -13.32
CA LEU A 250 -30.61 14.42 -13.64
C LEU A 250 -30.73 13.10 -14.42
N LYS A 251 -30.45 13.15 -15.70
CA LYS A 251 -30.48 11.97 -16.58
C LYS A 251 -29.32 11.01 -16.29
N TRP A 252 -29.58 9.72 -16.43
CA TRP A 252 -28.56 8.69 -16.39
C TRP A 252 -27.78 8.66 -17.71
N THR A 253 -26.46 8.78 -17.61
CA THR A 253 -25.52 8.50 -18.72
C THR A 253 -24.80 7.21 -18.51
N THR A 254 -24.53 6.47 -19.59
CA THR A 254 -23.77 5.20 -19.53
C THR A 254 -22.31 5.48 -19.88
N ILE A 255 -21.41 5.06 -19.00
CA ILE A 255 -19.97 5.06 -19.25
C ILE A 255 -19.45 3.63 -19.38
N ARG A 256 -18.41 3.47 -20.19
CA ARG A 256 -17.70 2.22 -20.40
C ARG A 256 -16.29 2.33 -19.86
N VAL A 257 -15.93 1.39 -19.00
CA VAL A 257 -14.63 1.38 -18.34
C VAL A 257 -13.99 0.00 -18.50
N MET A 258 -12.71 -0.04 -18.85
CA MET A 258 -11.96 -1.29 -18.88
C MET A 258 -11.48 -1.69 -17.50
N THR A 259 -11.56 -2.96 -17.14
CA THR A 259 -10.98 -3.45 -15.88
C THR A 259 -9.46 -3.50 -15.98
N ASN A 260 -8.79 -3.21 -14.85
CA ASN A 260 -7.36 -3.48 -14.70
C ASN A 260 -7.20 -4.99 -14.40
N GLY A 261 -6.27 -5.67 -15.07
CA GLY A 261 -5.97 -7.08 -14.83
C GLY A 261 -5.63 -7.85 -16.12
N ALA A 262 -5.15 -9.09 -15.98
CA ALA A 262 -4.73 -9.93 -17.10
C ALA A 262 -5.87 -10.20 -18.10
N LYS A 263 -7.12 -10.30 -17.61
CA LYS A 263 -8.32 -10.39 -18.46
C LYS A 263 -9.04 -9.04 -18.43
N ARG A 264 -8.72 -8.16 -19.37
CA ARG A 264 -9.41 -6.87 -19.54
C ARG A 264 -10.89 -7.12 -19.86
N LYS A 265 -11.77 -6.84 -18.90
CA LYS A 265 -13.21 -6.89 -19.09
C LYS A 265 -13.77 -5.48 -19.22
N ARG A 266 -14.69 -5.30 -20.17
CA ARG A 266 -15.45 -4.06 -20.33
C ARG A 266 -16.59 -4.06 -19.31
N MET A 267 -16.62 -3.05 -18.45
CA MET A 267 -17.70 -2.81 -17.50
C MET A 267 -18.47 -1.57 -17.89
N GLU A 268 -19.79 -1.61 -17.78
CA GLU A 268 -20.66 -0.47 -18.01
C GLU A 268 -21.28 -0.01 -16.68
N PHE A 269 -21.20 1.31 -16.45
CA PHE A 269 -21.83 1.97 -15.32
C PHE A 269 -22.81 3.00 -15.81
N ARG A 270 -23.94 3.14 -15.08
CA ARG A 270 -24.82 4.29 -15.21
C ARG A 270 -24.39 5.33 -14.18
N ILE A 271 -24.31 6.58 -14.58
CA ILE A 271 -23.89 7.68 -13.73
C ILE A 271 -24.88 8.85 -13.84
N ARG A 272 -25.08 9.54 -12.72
CA ARG A 272 -25.66 10.86 -12.62
C ARG A 272 -24.66 11.77 -11.96
N HIS A 273 -24.55 13.02 -12.39
CA HIS A 273 -23.63 13.97 -11.78
C HIS A 273 -24.22 15.37 -11.77
N THR A 274 -23.74 16.18 -10.85
CA THR A 274 -24.06 17.61 -10.75
C THR A 274 -23.03 18.31 -9.87
N MET A 275 -22.90 19.62 -10.03
CA MET A 275 -22.21 20.45 -9.05
C MET A 275 -23.09 20.63 -7.81
N GLY A 276 -22.45 20.68 -6.65
CA GLY A 276 -23.10 20.89 -5.38
C GLY A 276 -22.11 21.22 -4.28
N TYR A 277 -22.57 21.12 -3.04
CA TYR A 277 -21.76 21.40 -1.86
C TYR A 277 -21.81 20.23 -0.89
N LEU A 278 -20.67 19.86 -0.34
CA LEU A 278 -20.55 19.04 0.87
C LEU A 278 -20.55 19.94 2.09
N ARG A 279 -21.33 19.56 3.10
CA ARG A 279 -21.39 20.33 4.35
C ARG A 279 -20.00 20.37 5.01
N TYR A 280 -19.54 21.56 5.37
CA TYR A 280 -18.25 21.89 6.00
C TYR A 280 -16.98 21.70 5.10
N VAL A 281 -17.16 21.44 3.81
CA VAL A 281 -16.05 21.25 2.86
C VAL A 281 -16.10 22.27 1.73
N GLY A 282 -17.28 22.48 1.15
CA GLY A 282 -17.44 23.45 0.08
C GLY A 282 -17.97 22.86 -1.21
N LYS A 283 -17.69 23.56 -2.32
CA LYS A 283 -18.15 23.20 -3.66
C LYS A 283 -17.43 21.98 -4.21
N VAL A 284 -18.22 21.00 -4.70
CA VAL A 284 -17.71 19.73 -5.25
C VAL A 284 -18.59 19.26 -6.41
N GLN A 285 -18.03 18.39 -7.23
CA GLN A 285 -18.80 17.54 -8.12
C GLN A 285 -19.36 16.35 -7.34
N LEU A 286 -20.65 16.12 -7.43
CA LEU A 286 -21.36 14.98 -6.84
C LEU A 286 -21.67 13.98 -7.94
N VAL A 287 -21.24 12.74 -7.77
CA VAL A 287 -21.48 11.65 -8.73
C VAL A 287 -22.18 10.48 -8.03
N CYS A 288 -23.30 10.04 -8.60
CA CYS A 288 -23.95 8.79 -8.24
C CYS A 288 -23.66 7.76 -9.34
N SER A 289 -23.11 6.63 -8.99
CA SER A 289 -22.71 5.57 -9.91
C SER A 289 -23.30 4.21 -9.50
N GLU A 290 -23.78 3.43 -10.49
CA GLU A 290 -24.23 2.05 -10.28
C GLU A 290 -23.86 1.16 -11.49
N PRO A 291 -23.62 -0.16 -11.31
CA PRO A 291 -23.39 -1.07 -12.43
C PRO A 291 -24.62 -1.17 -13.34
N LYS A 292 -24.43 -1.13 -14.67
CA LYS A 292 -25.56 -1.19 -15.63
C LYS A 292 -26.20 -2.57 -15.70
N LYS A 293 -25.42 -3.65 -15.69
CA LYS A 293 -25.91 -5.04 -15.87
C LYS A 293 -26.68 -5.60 -14.68
N ARG A 294 -26.51 -5.06 -13.49
CA ARG A 294 -27.25 -5.44 -12.27
C ARG A 294 -27.47 -4.19 -11.44
N PRO A 295 -28.47 -3.38 -11.74
CA PRO A 295 -28.82 -2.26 -10.91
C PRO A 295 -29.49 -2.78 -9.64
N ASP A 296 -28.68 -3.36 -8.75
CA ASP A 296 -29.08 -3.96 -7.48
C ASP A 296 -29.35 -2.91 -6.38
N GLY A 297 -29.49 -1.66 -6.79
CA GLY A 297 -29.66 -0.53 -5.88
C GLY A 297 -28.38 -0.15 -5.12
N ARG A 298 -27.27 -0.84 -5.34
CA ARG A 298 -25.98 -0.51 -4.72
C ARG A 298 -25.33 0.67 -5.43
N ARG A 299 -25.82 1.86 -5.07
CA ARG A 299 -25.26 3.11 -5.56
C ARG A 299 -24.02 3.47 -4.78
N LYS A 300 -22.97 3.88 -5.49
CA LYS A 300 -21.83 4.59 -4.93
C LYS A 300 -22.01 6.08 -5.18
N TYR A 301 -21.74 6.84 -4.14
CA TYR A 301 -21.73 8.29 -4.19
C TYR A 301 -20.28 8.75 -4.07
N LEU A 302 -19.84 9.59 -4.99
CA LEU A 302 -18.49 10.14 -5.03
C LEU A 302 -18.58 11.65 -4.95
N ALA A 303 -17.63 12.26 -4.25
CA ALA A 303 -17.40 13.68 -4.24
C ALA A 303 -16.01 13.99 -4.77
N CYS A 304 -15.88 15.02 -5.61
CA CYS A 304 -14.62 15.48 -6.17
C CYS A 304 -14.57 17.01 -6.12
N ASN A 305 -13.48 17.58 -5.61
CA ASN A 305 -13.29 19.03 -5.55
C ASN A 305 -12.74 19.65 -6.84
N ASP A 306 -12.26 18.83 -7.80
CA ASP A 306 -11.87 19.32 -9.12
C ASP A 306 -13.10 19.61 -9.98
N ALA A 307 -13.42 20.90 -10.16
CA ALA A 307 -14.56 21.33 -10.95
C ALA A 307 -14.38 21.07 -12.46
N SER A 308 -13.16 20.90 -12.94
CA SER A 308 -12.85 20.67 -14.35
C SER A 308 -12.97 19.19 -14.76
N ALA A 309 -12.94 18.28 -13.80
CA ALA A 309 -12.99 16.85 -14.06
C ALA A 309 -14.38 16.42 -14.56
N THR A 310 -14.44 15.63 -15.60
CA THR A 310 -15.69 15.04 -16.09
C THR A 310 -16.16 13.91 -15.15
N ALA A 311 -17.47 13.67 -15.09
CA ALA A 311 -18.02 12.56 -14.30
C ALA A 311 -17.40 11.19 -14.67
N ARG A 312 -17.01 10.98 -15.93
CA ARG A 312 -16.28 9.80 -16.38
C ARG A 312 -14.90 9.73 -15.74
N GLN A 313 -14.14 10.82 -15.74
CA GLN A 313 -12.81 10.88 -15.14
C GLN A 313 -12.87 10.62 -13.63
N ILE A 314 -13.89 11.15 -12.93
CA ILE A 314 -14.12 10.91 -11.51
C ILE A 314 -14.34 9.41 -11.24
N VAL A 315 -15.21 8.72 -12.01
CA VAL A 315 -15.47 7.29 -11.82
C VAL A 315 -14.25 6.45 -12.20
N VAL A 316 -13.53 6.79 -13.28
CA VAL A 316 -12.30 6.11 -13.69
C VAL A 316 -11.19 6.33 -12.66
N GLY A 317 -10.99 7.57 -12.21
CA GLY A 317 -10.01 7.93 -11.19
C GLY A 317 -10.25 7.19 -9.87
N TYR A 318 -11.50 7.18 -9.39
CA TYR A 318 -11.85 6.45 -8.17
C TYR A 318 -11.48 4.95 -8.24
N ARG A 319 -11.50 4.34 -9.41
CA ARG A 319 -11.13 2.92 -9.57
C ARG A 319 -9.65 2.66 -9.35
N LEU A 320 -8.77 3.66 -9.46
CA LEU A 320 -7.37 3.51 -9.10
C LEU A 320 -7.22 3.15 -7.61
N ARG A 321 -8.21 3.49 -6.76
CA ARG A 321 -8.23 3.07 -5.36
C ARG A 321 -8.06 1.55 -5.19
N TRP A 322 -8.56 0.76 -6.15
CA TRP A 322 -8.42 -0.71 -6.11
C TRP A 322 -6.96 -1.19 -6.11
N THR A 323 -6.02 -0.37 -6.52
CA THR A 323 -4.59 -0.75 -6.54
C THR A 323 -4.04 -0.98 -5.13
N VAL A 324 -4.55 -0.27 -4.11
CA VAL A 324 -4.15 -0.51 -2.72
C VAL A 324 -4.64 -1.86 -2.20
N GLU A 325 -5.81 -2.33 -2.64
CA GLU A 325 -6.32 -3.66 -2.29
C GLU A 325 -5.45 -4.77 -2.91
N LEU A 326 -4.95 -4.57 -4.13
CA LEU A 326 -3.97 -5.48 -4.74
C LEU A 326 -2.65 -5.46 -3.96
N PHE A 327 -2.17 -4.29 -3.55
CA PHE A 327 -1.00 -4.17 -2.69
C PHE A 327 -1.18 -4.92 -1.36
N HIS A 328 -2.33 -4.75 -0.67
CA HIS A 328 -2.65 -5.49 0.54
C HIS A 328 -2.62 -7.00 0.32
N LYS A 329 -3.18 -7.46 -0.79
CA LYS A 329 -3.15 -8.87 -1.18
C LYS A 329 -1.72 -9.36 -1.38
N ASP A 330 -0.91 -8.59 -2.11
CA ASP A 330 0.46 -8.95 -2.43
C ASP A 330 1.33 -9.10 -1.17
N ILE A 331 1.30 -8.12 -0.25
CA ILE A 331 2.10 -8.19 0.98
C ILE A 331 1.65 -9.33 1.90
N LYS A 332 0.34 -9.63 1.97
CA LYS A 332 -0.21 -10.73 2.78
C LYS A 332 0.11 -12.09 2.20
N GLN A 333 -0.03 -12.27 0.88
CA GLN A 333 0.12 -13.57 0.24
C GLN A 333 1.58 -13.94 -0.06
N HIS A 334 2.44 -12.93 -0.29
CA HIS A 334 3.79 -13.16 -0.82
C HIS A 334 4.91 -12.76 0.12
N LEU A 335 4.69 -11.81 1.03
CA LEU A 335 5.76 -11.22 1.85
C LEU A 335 5.60 -11.46 3.35
N GLY A 336 4.63 -12.30 3.76
CA GLY A 336 4.47 -12.67 5.15
C GLY A 336 4.00 -11.55 6.08
N PHE A 337 3.22 -10.60 5.58
CA PHE A 337 2.70 -9.47 6.38
C PHE A 337 2.01 -9.92 7.68
N GLU A 338 1.37 -11.10 7.67
CA GLU A 338 0.67 -11.67 8.83
C GLU A 338 1.52 -12.72 9.60
N ASP A 339 2.72 -13.08 9.12
CA ASP A 339 3.49 -14.23 9.63
C ASP A 339 4.37 -13.91 10.86
N VAL A 340 4.33 -12.68 11.38
CA VAL A 340 5.12 -12.30 12.55
C VAL A 340 4.60 -12.96 13.83
N ALA A 341 5.43 -13.76 14.47
CA ALA A 341 5.10 -14.54 15.67
C ALA A 341 5.70 -13.91 16.95
N THR A 342 5.60 -12.60 17.12
CA THR A 342 6.09 -11.88 18.30
C THR A 342 4.94 -11.25 19.09
N SER A 343 5.09 -11.09 20.39
CA SER A 343 4.12 -10.42 21.27
C SER A 343 4.35 -8.90 21.33
N GLY A 344 5.61 -8.46 21.31
CA GLY A 344 5.96 -7.03 21.42
C GLY A 344 5.62 -6.24 20.16
N PHE A 345 4.97 -5.07 20.33
CA PHE A 345 4.51 -4.27 19.21
C PHE A 345 5.64 -3.63 18.40
N ASP A 346 6.78 -3.32 19.01
CA ASP A 346 7.98 -2.84 18.29
C ASP A 346 8.50 -3.85 17.27
N SER A 347 8.45 -5.13 17.61
CA SER A 347 8.80 -6.20 16.66
C SER A 347 7.81 -6.30 15.51
N VAL A 348 6.52 -6.10 15.79
CA VAL A 348 5.47 -6.04 14.76
C VAL A 348 5.69 -4.84 13.84
N MET A 349 5.96 -3.67 14.42
CA MET A 349 6.31 -2.44 13.69
C MET A 349 7.49 -2.66 12.76
N SER A 350 8.57 -3.21 13.30
CA SER A 350 9.79 -3.50 12.54
C SER A 350 9.50 -4.45 11.37
N HIS A 351 8.83 -5.58 11.64
CA HIS A 351 8.49 -6.57 10.61
C HIS A 351 7.66 -5.97 9.48
N VAL A 352 6.59 -5.24 9.81
CA VAL A 352 5.71 -4.63 8.79
C VAL A 352 6.49 -3.69 7.89
N HIS A 353 7.37 -2.86 8.45
CA HIS A 353 8.20 -1.96 7.66
C HIS A 353 9.22 -2.72 6.78
N TRP A 354 9.81 -3.82 7.26
CA TRP A 354 10.66 -4.67 6.41
C TRP A 354 9.89 -5.34 5.27
N VAL A 355 8.63 -5.73 5.49
CA VAL A 355 7.75 -6.21 4.41
C VAL A 355 7.55 -5.15 3.32
N TYR A 356 7.35 -3.89 3.71
CA TYR A 356 7.26 -2.77 2.77
C TYR A 356 8.57 -2.54 2.01
N CYS A 357 9.72 -2.60 2.72
CA CYS A 357 11.02 -2.54 2.07
C CYS A 357 11.20 -3.65 1.03
N ALA A 358 10.81 -4.88 1.35
CA ALA A 358 10.89 -6.02 0.43
C ALA A 358 10.00 -5.81 -0.81
N TYR A 359 8.78 -5.30 -0.62
CA TYR A 359 7.89 -4.93 -1.73
C TYR A 359 8.54 -3.90 -2.65
N ILE A 360 9.02 -2.79 -2.10
CA ILE A 360 9.66 -1.72 -2.86
C ILE A 360 10.86 -2.24 -3.64
N LEU A 361 11.74 -3.00 -2.99
CA LEU A 361 12.94 -3.58 -3.61
C LEU A 361 12.61 -4.52 -4.76
N LEU A 362 11.55 -5.34 -4.66
CA LEU A 362 11.10 -6.20 -5.76
C LEU A 362 10.65 -5.40 -6.99
N TYR A 363 10.17 -4.17 -6.80
CA TYR A 363 9.79 -3.28 -7.89
C TYR A 363 10.91 -2.32 -8.36
N MET A 364 12.07 -2.30 -7.68
CA MET A 364 13.25 -1.52 -8.07
C MET A 364 14.22 -2.30 -8.98
N SER A 365 13.71 -3.25 -9.76
CA SER A 365 14.48 -4.06 -10.73
C SER A 365 15.67 -4.81 -10.07
N PRO A 366 15.40 -5.83 -9.24
CA PRO A 366 16.45 -6.65 -8.66
C PRO A 366 17.33 -7.30 -9.75
N PRO A 367 18.64 -7.52 -9.51
CA PRO A 367 19.53 -8.10 -10.48
C PRO A 367 19.04 -9.46 -11.01
N GLY A 368 18.91 -9.57 -12.33
CA GLY A 368 18.43 -10.77 -13.01
C GLY A 368 16.90 -10.92 -13.06
N VAL A 369 16.15 -9.91 -12.63
CA VAL A 369 14.71 -9.84 -12.80
C VAL A 369 14.40 -8.86 -13.96
N PRO A 370 13.87 -9.34 -15.08
CA PRO A 370 13.52 -8.48 -16.21
C PRO A 370 12.43 -7.47 -15.83
N PRO A 371 12.47 -6.23 -16.36
CA PRO A 371 11.47 -5.19 -16.08
C PRO A 371 10.04 -5.57 -16.46
N GLU A 372 9.88 -6.44 -17.45
CA GLU A 372 8.59 -6.91 -17.97
C GLU A 372 7.82 -7.79 -16.99
N VAL A 373 8.50 -8.35 -15.98
CA VAL A 373 7.88 -9.17 -14.94
C VAL A 373 7.04 -8.28 -14.01
N LYS A 374 5.72 -8.37 -14.10
CA LYS A 374 4.80 -7.45 -13.43
C LYS A 374 4.35 -7.89 -12.04
N GLY A 375 3.97 -9.15 -11.87
CA GLY A 375 3.43 -9.65 -10.61
C GLY A 375 4.50 -9.91 -9.54
N ILE A 376 4.19 -9.62 -8.26
CA ILE A 376 5.14 -9.81 -7.16
C ILE A 376 5.58 -11.28 -7.03
N GLY A 377 4.65 -12.23 -7.15
CA GLY A 377 4.97 -13.66 -7.12
C GLY A 377 5.88 -14.10 -8.27
N ASP A 378 5.72 -13.49 -9.47
CA ASP A 378 6.61 -13.74 -10.61
C ASP A 378 8.00 -13.17 -10.36
N LYS A 379 8.08 -11.96 -9.79
CA LYS A 379 9.34 -11.34 -9.39
C LYS A 379 10.08 -12.18 -8.36
N GLN A 380 9.38 -12.69 -7.33
CA GLN A 380 9.95 -13.59 -6.35
C GLN A 380 10.50 -14.87 -7.00
N ARG A 381 9.73 -15.52 -7.87
CA ARG A 381 10.20 -16.71 -8.62
C ARG A 381 11.44 -16.42 -9.45
N LYS A 382 11.53 -15.26 -10.09
CA LYS A 382 12.71 -14.85 -10.84
C LYS A 382 13.93 -14.63 -9.94
N VAL A 383 13.76 -13.97 -8.78
CA VAL A 383 14.83 -13.83 -7.78
C VAL A 383 15.31 -15.22 -7.31
N GLN A 384 14.39 -16.14 -6.99
CA GLN A 384 14.71 -17.52 -6.62
C GLN A 384 15.50 -18.24 -7.73
N GLN A 385 15.04 -18.16 -8.98
CA GLN A 385 15.72 -18.76 -10.12
C GLN A 385 17.14 -18.21 -10.28
N CYS A 386 17.31 -16.88 -10.17
CA CYS A 386 18.63 -16.25 -10.25
C CYS A 386 19.58 -16.75 -9.15
N LEU A 387 19.10 -16.98 -7.94
CA LEU A 387 19.88 -17.53 -6.85
C LEU A 387 20.19 -19.01 -7.08
N GLY A 388 19.22 -19.81 -7.47
CA GLY A 388 19.36 -21.25 -7.73
C GLY A 388 20.27 -21.57 -8.93
N HIS A 389 20.21 -20.83 -10.03
CA HIS A 389 21.12 -21.01 -11.18
C HIS A 389 22.59 -20.75 -10.81
N LYS A 390 22.82 -19.83 -9.89
CA LYS A 390 24.18 -19.49 -9.44
C LYS A 390 24.75 -20.53 -8.51
N GLU A 391 23.92 -21.09 -7.64
CA GLU A 391 24.31 -22.19 -6.78
C GLU A 391 24.64 -23.44 -7.61
N LYS A 392 23.82 -23.77 -8.61
CA LYS A 392 24.12 -24.83 -9.58
C LYS A 392 25.46 -24.63 -10.31
N ARG A 393 25.72 -23.39 -10.79
CA ARG A 393 27.00 -23.06 -11.43
C ARG A 393 28.19 -23.25 -10.47
N ARG A 394 28.05 -22.84 -9.22
CA ARG A 394 29.04 -22.97 -8.19
C ARG A 394 29.35 -24.45 -7.90
N ILE A 395 28.30 -25.28 -7.79
CA ILE A 395 28.43 -26.73 -7.62
C ILE A 395 29.14 -27.32 -8.83
N LEU A 396 28.74 -26.97 -10.06
CA LEU A 396 29.36 -27.46 -11.28
C LEU A 396 30.84 -27.04 -11.40
N GLN A 397 31.18 -25.80 -11.01
CA GLN A 397 32.58 -25.34 -10.98
C GLN A 397 33.39 -26.10 -9.94
N LYS A 398 32.86 -26.34 -8.73
CA LYS A 398 33.50 -27.18 -7.72
C LYS A 398 33.66 -28.61 -8.21
N LEU A 399 32.63 -29.20 -8.79
CA LEU A 399 32.71 -30.56 -9.38
C LEU A 399 33.79 -30.66 -10.46
N SER A 400 33.92 -29.64 -11.31
CA SER A 400 34.94 -29.57 -12.33
C SER A 400 36.34 -29.43 -11.73
N GLN A 401 36.50 -28.64 -10.64
CA GLN A 401 37.79 -28.46 -9.96
C GLN A 401 38.24 -29.69 -9.18
N ILE A 402 37.32 -30.51 -8.67
CA ILE A 402 37.61 -31.69 -7.83
C ILE A 402 37.74 -32.98 -8.67
N GLY A 403 37.48 -32.92 -9.98
CA GLY A 403 37.61 -34.07 -10.87
C GLY A 403 36.41 -35.02 -10.91
N GLY A 404 35.21 -34.52 -10.56
CA GLY A 404 33.95 -35.21 -10.78
C GLY A 404 33.03 -35.41 -9.57
N VAL A 405 31.87 -36.02 -9.84
CA VAL A 405 30.77 -36.16 -8.87
C VAL A 405 31.13 -37.09 -7.70
N GLU A 406 31.90 -38.13 -7.92
CA GLU A 406 32.25 -39.12 -6.88
C GLU A 406 33.16 -38.49 -5.81
N ARG A 407 34.18 -37.74 -6.19
CA ARG A 407 35.04 -37.03 -5.23
C ARG A 407 34.25 -35.97 -4.42
N TYR A 408 33.25 -35.32 -5.03
CA TYR A 408 32.41 -34.37 -4.30
C TYR A 408 31.51 -35.06 -3.27
N LYS A 409 31.03 -36.28 -3.56
CA LYS A 409 30.27 -37.07 -2.60
C LYS A 409 31.14 -37.48 -1.40
N ASP A 410 32.38 -37.79 -1.62
CA ASP A 410 33.31 -38.15 -0.55
C ASP A 410 33.68 -36.98 0.33
N GLU A 411 33.95 -35.79 -0.25
CA GLU A 411 34.11 -34.54 0.53
C GLU A 411 32.86 -34.17 1.35
N LEU A 412 31.64 -34.34 0.79
CA LEU A 412 30.40 -34.13 1.52
C LEU A 412 30.19 -35.12 2.66
N ARG A 413 30.55 -36.43 2.46
CA ARG A 413 30.48 -37.44 3.51
C ARG A 413 31.47 -37.15 4.64
N GLN A 414 32.67 -36.70 4.28
CA GLN A 414 33.70 -36.30 5.25
C GLN A 414 33.27 -35.07 6.04
N ALA A 415 32.77 -34.01 5.36
CA ALA A 415 32.27 -32.80 6.01
C ALA A 415 31.03 -33.03 6.90
N LEU A 416 30.23 -34.06 6.59
CA LEU A 416 29.07 -34.45 7.43
C LEU A 416 29.47 -35.36 8.60
N ALA A 417 30.63 -36.06 8.49
CA ALA A 417 31.18 -36.86 9.57
C ALA A 417 31.94 -36.01 10.60
N ASP A 418 32.48 -34.86 10.15
CA ASP A 418 33.24 -33.91 10.98
C ASP A 418 32.29 -32.84 11.65
N ALA A 419 30.96 -32.87 11.38
CA ALA A 419 29.95 -31.95 11.93
C ALA A 419 29.11 -32.60 13.03
#